data_0e98f67bcb1bb53d5bb5bc9668bcb177
#
_entry.id   0e98f67bcb1bb53d5bb5bc9668bcb177
#
_cell.length_a   1.000
_cell.length_b   1.000
_cell.length_c   1.000
_cell.angle_alpha   90.00
_cell.angle_beta   90.00
_cell.angle_gamma   90.00
#
_symmetry.space_group_name_H-M   'P 1'
#
loop_
_entity.id
_entity.type
_entity.pdbx_description
1 polymer ?
#
loop_
_entity_poly.entity_id
_entity_poly.type
_entity_poly.pdbx_seq_one_letter_code
_entity_poly.pdbx_strand_id
1 'polypeptide(L)'
;MIRYFYVILLVVSFSVSANSIEIYTFDNKEQEKVYHSLTQDLRCLVCQNQNIAESNAELAKDMRRKTYEMVKQDRSEKEISAFMVERYGDFVLYRPPFEPMTWLLWFGPLIIFIIGIFFVVRFMKSQKADAQLDSLSEEEIERINNLHAEQDKK
;
A
#
# COMPACT_ATOMS: atom_id res chain seq x y z
N MET A 1 30.08 45.56 3.59
CA MET A 1 29.33 44.34 4.00
C MET A 1 28.45 43.83 2.85
N ILE A 2 27.60 44.64 2.23
CA ILE A 2 26.73 44.28 1.09
C ILE A 2 27.51 43.68 -0.10
N ARG A 3 28.67 44.20 -0.43
CA ARG A 3 29.55 43.71 -1.51
C ARG A 3 30.03 42.26 -1.31
N TYR A 4 30.33 41.85 -0.09
CA TYR A 4 30.68 40.47 0.23
C TYR A 4 29.50 39.52 0.20
N PHE A 5 28.33 40.00 0.56
CA PHE A 5 27.07 39.24 0.48
C PHE A 5 26.76 38.80 -0.96
N TYR A 6 26.90 39.70 -1.94
CA TYR A 6 26.71 39.39 -3.37
C TYR A 6 27.76 38.37 -3.89
N VAL A 7 29.01 38.47 -3.42
CA VAL A 7 30.07 37.51 -3.81
C VAL A 7 29.76 36.11 -3.28
N ILE A 8 29.31 35.99 -2.02
CA ILE A 8 28.89 34.70 -1.42
C ILE A 8 27.69 34.12 -2.17
N LEU A 9 26.70 34.94 -2.50
CA LEU A 9 25.50 34.52 -3.24
C LEU A 9 25.85 34.02 -4.65
N LEU A 10 26.84 34.61 -5.30
CA LEU A 10 27.30 34.23 -6.63
C LEU A 10 28.11 32.92 -6.60
N VAL A 11 28.87 32.66 -5.54
CA VAL A 11 29.63 31.40 -5.36
C VAL A 11 28.70 30.22 -5.04
N VAL A 12 27.62 30.42 -4.28
CA VAL A 12 26.63 29.40 -3.93
C VAL A 12 25.84 28.93 -5.16
N SER A 13 25.66 29.80 -6.16
CA SER A 13 24.89 29.50 -7.38
C SER A 13 25.58 28.50 -8.33
N PHE A 14 26.85 28.15 -8.13
CA PHE A 14 27.64 27.31 -9.03
C PHE A 14 27.59 25.79 -8.75
N SER A 15 26.85 25.35 -7.73
CA SER A 15 26.75 23.92 -7.37
C SER A 15 25.62 23.21 -8.12
N VAL A 16 25.49 23.41 -9.43
CA VAL A 16 24.60 22.59 -10.26
C VAL A 16 25.36 21.30 -10.61
N SER A 17 25.05 20.23 -9.90
CA SER A 17 25.53 18.92 -10.28
C SER A 17 24.86 18.49 -11.59
N ALA A 18 25.62 18.51 -12.69
CA ALA A 18 25.19 17.95 -13.96
C ALA A 18 25.09 16.42 -13.82
N ASN A 19 23.88 15.91 -13.74
CA ASN A 19 23.66 14.46 -13.81
C ASN A 19 23.97 13.98 -15.24
N SER A 20 24.81 12.96 -15.36
CA SER A 20 25.07 12.31 -16.65
C SER A 20 23.77 11.62 -17.12
N ILE A 21 23.15 12.16 -18.17
CA ILE A 21 22.02 11.52 -18.82
C ILE A 21 22.56 10.37 -19.65
N GLU A 22 22.19 9.14 -19.28
CA GLU A 22 22.47 7.95 -20.08
C GLU A 22 21.54 7.96 -21.29
N ILE A 23 22.12 8.04 -22.49
CA ILE A 23 21.35 8.03 -23.74
C ILE A 23 21.34 6.60 -24.27
N TYR A 24 20.16 5.99 -24.32
CA TYR A 24 19.93 4.67 -24.90
C TYR A 24 19.30 4.80 -26.28
N THR A 25 19.77 4.02 -27.25
CA THR A 25 19.26 3.99 -28.63
C THR A 25 18.52 2.68 -28.87
N PHE A 26 17.25 2.79 -29.28
CA PHE A 26 16.39 1.63 -29.56
C PHE A 26 16.22 1.42 -31.07
N ASP A 27 15.97 0.18 -31.48
CA ASP A 27 15.76 -0.16 -32.88
C ASP A 27 14.36 0.19 -33.36
N ASN A 28 13.40 0.22 -32.43
CA ASN A 28 12.01 0.57 -32.67
C ASN A 28 11.36 1.23 -31.47
N LYS A 29 10.19 1.89 -31.71
CA LYS A 29 9.42 2.60 -30.66
C LYS A 29 8.82 1.65 -29.61
N GLU A 30 8.61 0.39 -29.92
CA GLU A 30 8.07 -0.57 -28.97
C GLU A 30 9.11 -0.92 -27.91
N GLN A 31 10.36 -1.17 -28.30
CA GLN A 31 11.46 -1.37 -27.36
C GLN A 31 11.63 -0.14 -26.44
N GLU A 32 11.57 1.06 -26.98
CA GLU A 32 11.66 2.29 -26.22
C GLU A 32 10.53 2.37 -25.18
N LYS A 33 9.30 2.08 -25.57
CA LYS A 33 8.13 2.09 -24.69
C LYS A 33 8.25 1.05 -23.57
N VAL A 34 8.63 -0.19 -23.89
CA VAL A 34 8.85 -1.27 -22.92
C VAL A 34 9.94 -0.87 -21.92
N TYR A 35 11.04 -0.29 -22.39
CA TYR A 35 12.13 0.19 -21.54
C TYR A 35 11.64 1.28 -20.56
N HIS A 36 10.89 2.29 -21.06
CA HIS A 36 10.36 3.35 -20.21
C HIS A 36 9.35 2.83 -19.20
N SER A 37 8.45 1.91 -19.58
CA SER A 37 7.52 1.26 -18.66
C SER A 37 8.29 0.54 -17.54
N LEU A 38 9.22 -0.33 -17.90
CA LEU A 38 10.00 -1.12 -16.94
C LEU A 38 10.83 -0.25 -15.98
N THR A 39 11.47 0.81 -16.48
CA THR A 39 12.30 1.68 -15.63
C THR A 39 11.49 2.50 -14.64
N GLN A 40 10.21 2.75 -14.93
CA GLN A 40 9.28 3.39 -14.00
C GLN A 40 8.69 2.41 -12.99
N ASP A 41 8.46 1.16 -13.38
CA ASP A 41 7.88 0.11 -12.54
C ASP A 41 8.90 -0.62 -11.66
N LEU A 42 10.20 -0.52 -11.98
CA LEU A 42 11.27 -1.09 -11.19
C LEU A 42 11.80 -0.08 -10.14
N ARG A 43 11.95 -0.55 -8.92
CA ARG A 43 12.40 0.23 -7.77
C ARG A 43 13.89 0.05 -7.51
N CYS A 44 14.58 1.15 -7.22
CA CYS A 44 15.94 1.11 -6.72
C CYS A 44 15.95 0.77 -5.22
N LEU A 45 16.50 -0.37 -4.84
CA LEU A 45 16.49 -0.88 -3.46
C LEU A 45 17.30 -0.04 -2.46
N VAL A 46 18.24 0.77 -2.94
CA VAL A 46 19.13 1.62 -2.11
C VAL A 46 18.76 3.11 -2.16
N CYS A 47 17.65 3.48 -2.82
CA CYS A 47 17.33 4.87 -3.18
C CYS A 47 16.00 5.35 -2.58
N GLN A 48 15.74 5.20 -1.32
CA GLN A 48 14.56 5.76 -0.63
C GLN A 48 13.22 5.59 -1.40
N ASN A 49 13.00 4.41 -1.98
CA ASN A 49 11.80 4.08 -2.77
C ASN A 49 11.67 4.76 -4.15
N GLN A 50 12.70 5.37 -4.69
CA GLN A 50 12.66 5.91 -6.06
C GLN A 50 12.68 4.79 -7.10
N ASN A 51 12.05 5.05 -8.25
CA ASN A 51 12.19 4.18 -9.42
C ASN A 51 13.59 4.27 -10.01
N ILE A 52 13.96 3.27 -10.82
CA ILE A 52 15.30 3.25 -11.42
C ILE A 52 15.47 4.31 -12.52
N ALA A 53 14.39 4.87 -13.09
CA ALA A 53 14.48 5.94 -14.08
C ALA A 53 14.97 7.26 -13.45
N GLU A 54 14.56 7.56 -12.23
CA GLU A 54 14.85 8.83 -11.55
C GLU A 54 16.09 8.77 -10.65
N SER A 55 16.52 7.57 -10.28
CA SER A 55 17.62 7.38 -9.35
C SER A 55 18.99 7.48 -10.03
N ASN A 56 19.90 8.23 -9.38
CA ASN A 56 21.31 8.38 -9.83
C ASN A 56 22.27 7.42 -9.12
N ALA A 57 21.78 6.51 -8.28
CA ALA A 57 22.61 5.53 -7.61
C ALA A 57 23.25 4.57 -8.62
N GLU A 58 24.46 4.09 -8.33
CA GLU A 58 25.17 3.16 -9.21
C GLU A 58 24.37 1.88 -9.46
N LEU A 59 23.66 1.37 -8.46
CA LEU A 59 22.76 0.22 -8.62
C LEU A 59 21.65 0.51 -9.63
N ALA A 60 21.02 1.70 -9.57
CA ALA A 60 19.97 2.08 -10.51
C ALA A 60 20.49 2.17 -11.94
N LYS A 61 21.70 2.70 -12.14
CA LYS A 61 22.36 2.73 -13.44
C LYS A 61 22.64 1.32 -13.97
N ASP A 62 23.13 0.42 -13.13
CA ASP A 62 23.38 -0.97 -13.51
C ASP A 62 22.08 -1.69 -13.89
N MET A 63 21.00 -1.48 -13.10
CA MET A 63 19.68 -2.04 -13.41
C MET A 63 19.12 -1.49 -14.73
N ARG A 64 19.22 -0.17 -14.99
CA ARG A 64 18.82 0.42 -16.28
C ARG A 64 19.58 -0.18 -17.45
N ARG A 65 20.90 -0.27 -17.33
CA ARG A 65 21.73 -0.90 -18.37
C ARG A 65 21.30 -2.34 -18.62
N LYS A 66 21.06 -3.12 -17.56
CA LYS A 66 20.62 -4.50 -17.70
C LYS A 66 19.24 -4.63 -18.34
N THR A 67 18.31 -3.76 -17.94
CA THR A 67 16.98 -3.66 -18.58
C THR A 67 17.12 -3.35 -20.07
N TYR A 68 17.95 -2.37 -20.43
CA TYR A 68 18.23 -2.02 -21.83
C TYR A 68 18.78 -3.19 -22.64
N GLU A 69 19.78 -3.91 -22.11
CA GLU A 69 20.36 -5.08 -22.79
C GLU A 69 19.30 -6.16 -23.07
N MET A 70 18.40 -6.41 -22.14
CA MET A 70 17.34 -7.40 -22.29
C MET A 70 16.25 -6.95 -23.26
N VAL A 71 15.88 -5.67 -23.25
CA VAL A 71 14.96 -5.08 -24.24
C VAL A 71 15.54 -5.16 -25.66
N LYS A 72 16.84 -4.91 -25.82
CA LYS A 72 17.53 -5.08 -27.12
C LYS A 72 17.56 -6.53 -27.60
N GLN A 73 17.40 -7.51 -26.72
CA GLN A 73 17.26 -8.93 -27.03
C GLN A 73 15.80 -9.33 -27.31
N ASP A 74 14.89 -8.36 -27.45
CA ASP A 74 13.45 -8.56 -27.66
C ASP A 74 12.77 -9.43 -26.59
N ARG A 75 13.29 -9.41 -25.34
CA ARG A 75 12.63 -10.09 -24.21
C ARG A 75 11.37 -9.36 -23.83
N SER A 76 10.37 -10.13 -23.44
CA SER A 76 9.11 -9.58 -22.98
C SER A 76 9.26 -8.85 -21.63
N GLU A 77 8.41 -7.86 -21.38
CA GLU A 77 8.36 -7.12 -20.11
C GLU A 77 8.25 -8.05 -18.90
N LYS A 78 7.46 -9.14 -19.03
CA LYS A 78 7.27 -10.14 -17.99
C LYS A 78 8.56 -10.92 -17.69
N GLU A 79 9.32 -11.30 -18.71
CA GLU A 79 10.60 -12.02 -18.53
C GLU A 79 11.66 -11.12 -17.88
N ILE A 80 11.69 -9.84 -18.26
CA ILE A 80 12.63 -8.87 -17.69
C ILE A 80 12.28 -8.62 -16.20
N SER A 81 10.99 -8.44 -15.90
CA SER A 81 10.53 -8.29 -14.52
C SER A 81 10.84 -9.53 -13.67
N ALA A 82 10.60 -10.73 -14.19
CA ALA A 82 10.91 -11.97 -13.49
C ALA A 82 12.43 -12.10 -13.22
N PHE A 83 13.28 -11.77 -14.18
CA PHE A 83 14.73 -11.75 -14.00
C PHE A 83 15.17 -10.75 -12.90
N MET A 84 14.54 -9.57 -12.87
CA MET A 84 14.84 -8.57 -11.84
C MET A 84 14.40 -9.02 -10.45
N VAL A 85 13.23 -9.68 -10.34
CA VAL A 85 12.75 -10.28 -9.10
C VAL A 85 13.66 -11.40 -8.61
N GLU A 86 14.07 -12.30 -9.50
CA GLU A 86 14.99 -13.41 -9.17
C GLU A 86 16.32 -12.89 -8.61
N ARG A 87 16.84 -11.80 -9.18
CA ARG A 87 18.15 -11.27 -8.82
C ARG A 87 18.15 -10.33 -7.62
N TYR A 88 17.10 -9.52 -7.48
CA TYR A 88 17.03 -8.43 -6.50
C TYR A 88 15.90 -8.61 -5.47
N GLY A 89 15.06 -9.65 -5.62
CA GLY A 89 13.92 -9.93 -4.75
C GLY A 89 12.64 -9.18 -5.13
N ASP A 90 11.51 -9.57 -4.50
CA ASP A 90 10.17 -9.08 -4.85
C ASP A 90 10.00 -7.56 -4.66
N PHE A 91 10.78 -6.96 -3.76
CA PHE A 91 10.75 -5.52 -3.48
C PHE A 91 11.22 -4.64 -4.65
N VAL A 92 11.80 -5.24 -5.70
CA VAL A 92 12.21 -4.53 -6.90
C VAL A 92 11.02 -4.02 -7.72
N LEU A 93 9.84 -4.64 -7.56
CA LEU A 93 8.62 -4.21 -8.24
C LEU A 93 7.90 -3.12 -7.45
N TYR A 94 7.54 -2.03 -8.12
CA TYR A 94 6.77 -0.96 -7.49
C TYR A 94 5.33 -1.40 -7.15
N ARG A 95 4.77 -2.28 -7.98
CA ARG A 95 3.46 -2.89 -7.77
C ARG A 95 3.65 -4.37 -7.45
N PRO A 96 3.43 -4.79 -6.19
CA PRO A 96 3.52 -6.21 -5.86
C PRO A 96 2.49 -7.00 -6.67
N PRO A 97 2.88 -8.12 -7.28
CA PRO A 97 1.94 -8.98 -7.99
C PRO A 97 0.87 -9.52 -7.02
N PHE A 98 -0.33 -9.80 -7.55
CA PHE A 98 -1.39 -10.50 -6.80
C PHE A 98 -1.01 -11.97 -6.63
N GLU A 99 -0.06 -12.24 -5.75
CA GLU A 99 0.34 -13.61 -5.41
C GLU A 99 -0.46 -14.14 -4.20
N PRO A 100 -0.59 -15.46 -4.05
CA PRO A 100 -1.28 -16.07 -2.90
C PRO A 100 -0.76 -15.57 -1.55
N MET A 101 0.52 -15.25 -1.46
CA MET A 101 1.17 -14.75 -0.26
C MET A 101 0.70 -13.33 0.12
N THR A 102 0.29 -12.52 -0.87
CA THR A 102 -0.22 -11.15 -0.64
C THR A 102 -1.73 -11.09 -0.42
N TRP A 103 -2.45 -12.21 -0.59
CA TRP A 103 -3.91 -12.27 -0.37
C TRP A 103 -4.30 -11.89 1.06
N LEU A 104 -3.51 -12.33 2.03
CA LEU A 104 -3.76 -11.97 3.44
C LEU A 104 -3.66 -10.47 3.67
N LEU A 105 -2.76 -9.78 2.96
CA LEU A 105 -2.60 -8.33 3.04
C LEU A 105 -3.82 -7.58 2.46
N TRP A 106 -4.35 -8.08 1.33
CA TRP A 106 -5.48 -7.44 0.64
C TRP A 106 -6.83 -7.74 1.28
N PHE A 107 -7.05 -8.99 1.68
CA PHE A 107 -8.32 -9.44 2.23
C PHE A 107 -8.36 -9.44 3.76
N GLY A 108 -7.21 -9.40 4.43
CA GLY A 108 -7.11 -9.40 5.90
C GLY A 108 -7.97 -8.33 6.57
N PRO A 109 -7.85 -7.05 6.22
CA PRO A 109 -8.65 -5.99 6.82
C PRO A 109 -10.15 -6.19 6.61
N LEU A 110 -10.57 -6.68 5.45
CA LEU A 110 -11.98 -6.92 5.12
C LEU A 110 -12.56 -8.06 5.96
N ILE A 111 -11.81 -9.14 6.15
CA ILE A 111 -12.21 -10.28 7.00
C ILE A 111 -12.37 -9.83 8.45
N ILE A 112 -11.40 -9.06 8.98
CA ILE A 112 -11.47 -8.51 10.35
C ILE A 112 -12.71 -7.63 10.50
N PHE A 113 -13.01 -6.79 9.52
CA PHE A 113 -14.17 -5.92 9.52
C PHE A 113 -15.49 -6.71 9.54
N ILE A 114 -15.61 -7.75 8.74
CA ILE A 114 -16.80 -8.62 8.71
C ILE A 114 -16.97 -9.33 10.07
N ILE A 115 -15.90 -9.87 10.64
CA ILE A 115 -15.92 -10.52 11.94
C ILE A 115 -16.35 -9.51 13.02
N GLY A 116 -15.81 -8.29 13.00
CA GLY A 116 -16.17 -7.22 13.92
C GLY A 116 -17.68 -6.89 13.86
N ILE A 117 -18.22 -6.71 12.67
CA ILE A 117 -19.67 -6.45 12.49
C ILE A 117 -20.49 -7.63 13.02
N PHE A 118 -20.07 -8.87 12.74
CA PHE A 118 -20.78 -10.05 13.23
C PHE A 118 -20.85 -10.07 14.76
N PHE A 119 -19.74 -9.78 15.44
CA PHE A 119 -19.72 -9.71 16.91
C PHE A 119 -20.60 -8.57 17.45
N VAL A 120 -20.55 -7.40 16.85
CA VAL A 120 -21.39 -6.26 17.26
C VAL A 120 -22.88 -6.60 17.12
N VAL A 121 -23.30 -7.13 15.98
CA VAL A 121 -24.70 -7.51 15.73
C VAL A 121 -25.15 -8.60 16.72
N ARG A 122 -24.29 -9.59 16.96
CA ARG A 122 -24.59 -10.65 17.94
C ARG A 122 -24.74 -10.11 19.35
N PHE A 123 -23.85 -9.20 19.74
CA PHE A 123 -23.91 -8.57 21.07
C PHE A 123 -25.16 -7.71 21.24
N MET A 124 -25.52 -6.90 20.23
CA MET A 124 -26.76 -6.11 20.26
C MET A 124 -28.02 -6.98 20.33
N LYS A 125 -28.04 -8.14 19.66
CA LYS A 125 -29.16 -9.09 19.77
C LYS A 125 -29.25 -9.71 21.14
N SER A 126 -28.13 -10.05 21.76
CA SER A 126 -28.09 -10.59 23.13
C SER A 126 -28.67 -9.60 24.14
N GLN A 127 -28.25 -8.33 24.07
CA GLN A 127 -28.78 -7.31 24.98
C GLN A 127 -30.28 -7.04 24.81
N LYS A 128 -30.81 -7.12 23.57
CA LYS A 128 -32.26 -6.98 23.36
C LYS A 128 -33.05 -8.13 23.96
N ALA A 129 -32.53 -9.34 23.95
CA ALA A 129 -33.15 -10.50 24.55
C ALA A 129 -33.20 -10.37 26.11
N ASP A 130 -32.10 -9.93 26.72
CA ASP A 130 -32.02 -9.72 28.15
C ASP A 130 -32.95 -8.56 28.60
N ALA A 131 -33.00 -7.46 27.88
CA ALA A 131 -33.92 -6.35 28.17
C ALA A 131 -35.42 -6.74 28.06
N GLN A 132 -35.74 -7.66 27.17
CA GLN A 132 -37.10 -8.16 26.99
C GLN A 132 -37.50 -9.15 28.07
N LEU A 133 -36.57 -9.93 28.60
CA LEU A 133 -36.78 -10.78 29.76
C LEU A 133 -37.00 -9.95 31.06
N ASP A 134 -36.24 -8.87 31.21
CA ASP A 134 -36.33 -7.97 32.35
C ASP A 134 -37.68 -7.23 32.37
N SER A 135 -38.17 -6.78 31.19
CA SER A 135 -39.46 -6.12 31.07
C SER A 135 -40.67 -7.05 31.35
N LEU A 136 -40.54 -8.34 30.96
CA LEU A 136 -41.56 -9.36 31.27
C LEU A 136 -41.60 -9.67 32.79
N SER A 137 -40.42 -9.70 33.41
CA SER A 137 -40.32 -9.90 34.86
C SER A 137 -40.93 -8.75 35.67
N GLU A 138 -40.78 -7.51 35.25
CA GLU A 138 -41.41 -6.35 35.89
C GLU A 138 -42.96 -6.37 35.78
N GLU A 139 -43.48 -6.73 34.61
CA GLU A 139 -44.92 -6.86 34.37
C GLU A 139 -45.54 -7.98 35.20
N GLU A 140 -44.85 -9.10 35.39
CA GLU A 140 -45.29 -10.19 36.27
C GLU A 140 -45.32 -9.76 37.75
N ILE A 141 -44.29 -9.03 38.21
CA ILE A 141 -44.21 -8.50 39.57
C ILE A 141 -45.34 -7.52 39.82
N GLU A 142 -45.64 -6.64 38.88
CA GLU A 142 -46.74 -5.67 39.00
C GLU A 142 -48.11 -6.36 39.05
N ARG A 143 -48.32 -7.42 38.27
CA ARG A 143 -49.57 -8.23 38.33
C ARG A 143 -49.72 -8.92 39.67
N ILE A 144 -48.67 -9.49 40.23
CA ILE A 144 -48.69 -10.13 41.54
C ILE A 144 -49.02 -9.10 42.64
N ASN A 145 -48.42 -7.93 42.61
CA ASN A 145 -48.69 -6.86 43.57
C ASN A 145 -50.13 -6.37 43.49
N ASN A 146 -50.71 -6.25 42.28
CA ASN A 146 -52.09 -5.86 42.11
C ASN A 146 -53.10 -6.90 42.65
N LEU A 147 -52.78 -8.19 42.45
CA LEU A 147 -53.62 -9.28 43.01
C LEU A 147 -53.57 -9.32 44.53
N HIS A 148 -52.44 -9.06 45.15
CA HIS A 148 -52.32 -8.98 46.60
C HIS A 148 -53.09 -7.77 47.17
N ALA A 149 -53.04 -6.63 46.50
CA ALA A 149 -53.79 -5.44 46.92
C ALA A 149 -55.32 -5.60 46.83
N GLU A 150 -55.82 -6.50 45.96
CA GLU A 150 -57.23 -6.82 45.78
C GLU A 150 -57.70 -7.81 46.87
N GLN A 151 -56.83 -8.71 47.32
CA GLN A 151 -57.13 -9.63 48.45
C GLN A 151 -57.20 -8.94 49.77
N ASP A 152 -56.43 -7.89 50.05
CA ASP A 152 -56.40 -7.17 51.28
C ASP A 152 -57.64 -6.21 51.50
N LYS A 153 -58.41 -6.01 50.41
CA LYS A 153 -59.62 -5.19 50.45
C LYS A 153 -60.92 -5.97 50.73
N LYS A 154 -60.82 -7.28 50.91
CA LYS A 154 -61.99 -8.12 51.14
C LYS A 154 -62.03 -8.67 52.57
#